data_c6fcaa0be1556c8c33c8b4075a6b20ed
#
_entry.id   c6fcaa0be1556c8c33c8b4075a6b20ed
#
_cell.length_a   1.000
_cell.length_b   1.000
_cell.length_c   1.000
_cell.angle_alpha   90.00
_cell.angle_beta   90.00
_cell.angle_gamma   90.00
#
_symmetry.space_group_name_H-M   'P 1'
#
loop_
_entity.id
_entity.type
_entity.pdbx_description
1 polymer ?
#
loop_
_entity_poly.entity_id
_entity_poly.type
_entity_poly.pdbx_seq_one_letter_code
_entity_poly.pdbx_strand_id
1 'polypeptide(L)'
;PRATAAFVLRINEETGEPIFKYPMTEIGSQGFFTVKIEDSGAFAYKLITEGEQAAEFYDPYSFGYSVDPVNVMKVVNGDDGILSDFHVKDLFGARQITLDGVQGVSFCMNMPGATRVSVVGDFNGWDGRVNPMRRIDYTDMFELFIPGDLMNTRYKFEALYRDGNTDIFADPYAEVYEVAPGNASVLAKLEYSWLDS
;
A
#
# COMPACT_ATOMS: atom_id res chain seq x y z
N PRO A 1 -20.59 8.62 -1.03
CA PRO A 1 -20.63 9.27 0.29
C PRO A 1 -19.47 10.25 0.39
N ARG A 2 -19.73 11.43 0.94
CA ARG A 2 -18.79 12.53 0.97
C ARG A 2 -18.45 12.86 2.43
N ALA A 3 -17.15 13.06 2.72
CA ALA A 3 -16.76 13.63 3.98
C ALA A 3 -17.26 15.07 4.11
N THR A 4 -17.82 15.42 5.27
CA THR A 4 -18.27 16.78 5.59
C THR A 4 -17.19 17.58 6.31
N ALA A 5 -16.22 16.91 6.93
CA ALA A 5 -15.02 17.48 7.54
C ALA A 5 -13.87 16.49 7.47
N ALA A 6 -12.65 17.00 7.49
CA ALA A 6 -11.44 16.21 7.57
C ALA A 6 -10.43 16.86 8.53
N PHE A 7 -9.56 16.03 9.12
CA PHE A 7 -8.55 16.47 10.10
C PHE A 7 -7.27 15.65 9.92
N VAL A 8 -6.14 16.27 10.24
CA VAL A 8 -4.88 15.59 10.51
C VAL A 8 -4.75 15.40 12.02
N LEU A 9 -4.65 14.18 12.48
CA LEU A 9 -4.40 13.81 13.86
C LEU A 9 -2.93 13.49 14.03
N ARG A 10 -2.15 14.43 14.60
CA ARG A 10 -0.77 14.14 14.99
C ARG A 10 -0.76 13.14 16.15
N ILE A 11 0.06 12.11 16.03
CA ILE A 11 0.22 11.06 17.05
C ILE A 11 1.66 10.98 17.52
N ASN A 12 1.84 10.41 18.71
CA ASN A 12 3.16 10.03 19.21
C ASN A 12 3.66 8.81 18.41
N GLU A 13 4.88 8.85 17.88
CA GLU A 13 5.46 7.79 17.04
C GLU A 13 5.66 6.47 17.79
N GLU A 14 5.93 6.55 19.11
CA GLU A 14 6.20 5.36 19.92
C GLU A 14 4.92 4.73 20.50
N THR A 15 3.97 5.56 20.93
CA THR A 15 2.76 5.09 21.65
C THR A 15 1.51 5.06 20.78
N GLY A 16 1.51 5.78 19.65
CA GLY A 16 0.33 5.96 18.79
C GLY A 16 -0.72 6.89 19.39
N GLU A 17 -0.48 7.47 20.60
CA GLU A 17 -1.43 8.31 21.29
C GLU A 17 -1.62 9.66 20.60
N PRO A 18 -2.85 10.19 20.58
CA PRO A 18 -3.14 11.50 20.00
C PRO A 18 -2.40 12.63 20.71
N ILE A 19 -1.76 13.52 19.93
CA ILE A 19 -1.11 14.73 20.44
C ILE A 19 -1.94 15.96 20.12
N PHE A 20 -2.33 16.14 18.85
CA PHE A 20 -3.07 17.30 18.41
C PHE A 20 -3.89 17.01 17.14
N LYS A 21 -5.09 17.61 17.04
CA LYS A 21 -5.99 17.46 15.90
C LYS A 21 -6.06 18.77 15.12
N TYR A 22 -5.54 18.79 13.89
CA TYR A 22 -5.56 19.95 13.00
C TYR A 22 -6.78 19.87 12.08
N PRO A 23 -7.69 20.87 12.12
CA PRO A 23 -8.80 20.91 11.18
C PRO A 23 -8.30 21.24 9.76
N MET A 24 -8.85 20.56 8.77
CA MET A 24 -8.59 20.83 7.36
C MET A 24 -9.69 21.70 6.77
N THR A 25 -9.33 22.54 5.81
CA THR A 25 -10.27 23.37 5.06
C THR A 25 -10.58 22.73 3.73
N GLU A 26 -11.87 22.62 3.38
CA GLU A 26 -12.26 22.13 2.07
C GLU A 26 -11.94 23.18 0.99
N ILE A 27 -11.29 22.74 -0.10
CA ILE A 27 -11.01 23.55 -1.28
C ILE A 27 -12.06 23.24 -2.35
N GLY A 28 -12.83 24.26 -2.72
CA GLY A 28 -13.92 24.11 -3.69
C GLY A 28 -15.07 23.28 -3.14
N SER A 29 -15.71 22.48 -4.00
CA SER A 29 -16.90 21.70 -3.65
C SER A 29 -16.75 20.21 -4.01
N GLN A 30 -15.51 19.72 -4.17
CA GLN A 30 -15.23 18.38 -4.70
C GLN A 30 -14.66 17.41 -3.68
N GLY A 31 -14.64 17.78 -2.38
CA GLY A 31 -14.14 16.91 -1.32
C GLY A 31 -12.61 16.92 -1.17
N PHE A 32 -11.94 17.94 -1.70
CA PHE A 32 -10.51 18.16 -1.44
C PHE A 32 -10.33 18.97 -0.16
N PHE A 33 -9.52 18.45 0.76
CA PHE A 33 -9.23 19.10 2.02
C PHE A 33 -7.76 19.44 2.11
N THR A 34 -7.43 20.57 2.73
CA THR A 34 -6.06 21.03 2.95
C THR A 34 -5.87 21.60 4.34
N VAL A 35 -4.66 21.49 4.86
CA VAL A 35 -4.21 22.19 6.06
C VAL A 35 -2.74 22.57 5.89
N LYS A 36 -2.39 23.77 6.33
CA LYS A 36 -0.99 24.19 6.44
C LYS A 36 -0.58 24.02 7.89
N ILE A 37 0.39 23.16 8.14
CA ILE A 37 0.96 22.93 9.46
C ILE A 37 2.35 23.56 9.46
N GLU A 38 2.54 24.57 10.32
CA GLU A 38 3.82 25.27 10.49
C GLU A 38 4.67 24.50 11.51
N ASP A 39 5.11 23.31 11.13
CA ASP A 39 6.07 22.52 11.90
C ASP A 39 7.30 22.27 11.03
N SER A 40 8.47 22.26 11.65
CA SER A 40 9.75 22.19 10.94
C SER A 40 10.24 20.76 10.70
N GLY A 41 9.45 19.73 11.00
CA GLY A 41 9.82 18.33 10.89
C GLY A 41 8.71 17.42 10.39
N ALA A 42 9.09 16.25 9.91
CA ALA A 42 8.15 15.16 9.70
C ALA A 42 7.59 14.68 11.04
N PHE A 43 6.35 14.28 11.09
CA PHE A 43 5.71 13.69 12.25
C PHE A 43 4.72 12.60 11.85
N ALA A 44 4.49 11.66 12.73
CA ALA A 44 3.49 10.61 12.53
C ALA A 44 2.08 11.18 12.67
N TYR A 45 1.18 10.78 11.76
CA TYR A 45 -0.20 11.24 11.77
C TYR A 45 -1.17 10.20 11.22
N LYS A 46 -2.44 10.41 11.56
CA LYS A 46 -3.59 9.77 10.95
C LYS A 46 -4.49 10.80 10.32
N LEU A 47 -5.31 10.38 9.38
CA LEU A 47 -6.39 11.18 8.83
C LEU A 47 -7.71 10.79 9.52
N ILE A 48 -8.54 11.78 9.81
CA ILE A 48 -9.89 11.60 10.32
C ILE A 48 -10.85 12.24 9.34
N THR A 49 -11.89 11.50 8.96
CA THR A 49 -13.01 12.04 8.18
C THR A 49 -14.29 11.98 9.01
N GLU A 50 -15.14 12.98 8.85
CA GLU A 50 -16.49 13.04 9.43
C GLU A 50 -17.54 13.08 8.30
N GLY A 51 -18.74 12.60 8.56
CA GLY A 51 -19.84 12.53 7.59
C GLY A 51 -20.42 11.12 7.50
N GLU A 52 -20.99 10.76 6.36
CA GLU A 52 -21.63 9.46 6.15
C GLU A 52 -20.68 8.27 6.28
N GLN A 53 -19.39 8.47 6.03
CA GLN A 53 -18.31 7.50 6.23
C GLN A 53 -17.24 8.11 7.11
N ALA A 54 -17.58 8.28 8.40
CA ALA A 54 -16.60 8.68 9.40
C ALA A 54 -15.55 7.57 9.58
N ALA A 55 -14.28 7.93 9.48
CA ALA A 55 -13.17 6.99 9.61
C ALA A 55 -11.94 7.68 10.20
N GLU A 56 -11.13 6.89 10.90
CA GLU A 56 -9.77 7.23 11.31
C GLU A 56 -8.82 6.20 10.68
N PHE A 57 -7.82 6.65 9.94
CA PHE A 57 -6.91 5.77 9.22
C PHE A 57 -5.53 6.41 9.05
N TYR A 58 -4.51 5.58 8.92
CA TYR A 58 -3.18 6.04 8.52
C TYR A 58 -3.18 6.39 7.02
N ASP A 59 -2.48 7.45 6.66
CA ASP A 59 -2.20 7.76 5.27
C ASP A 59 -1.12 6.78 4.74
N PRO A 60 -1.42 5.92 3.76
CA PRO A 60 -0.42 5.01 3.18
C PRO A 60 0.82 5.72 2.65
N TYR A 61 0.68 6.97 2.24
CA TYR A 61 1.78 7.75 1.65
C TYR A 61 2.63 8.50 2.68
N SER A 62 2.28 8.45 3.97
CA SER A 62 3.08 9.01 5.06
C SER A 62 4.29 8.15 5.44
N PHE A 63 4.28 6.86 5.07
CA PHE A 63 5.35 5.91 5.34
C PHE A 63 6.49 6.01 4.33
N GLY A 64 7.69 5.63 4.76
CA GLY A 64 8.83 5.41 3.88
C GLY A 64 8.62 4.24 2.90
N TYR A 65 9.65 3.87 2.16
CA TYR A 65 9.59 2.68 1.31
C TYR A 65 9.42 1.43 2.16
N SER A 66 8.50 0.57 1.76
CA SER A 66 8.26 -0.73 2.40
C SER A 66 9.21 -1.83 1.92
N VAL A 67 10.03 -1.51 0.93
CA VAL A 67 11.11 -2.33 0.39
C VAL A 67 12.41 -1.53 0.41
N ASP A 68 13.55 -2.20 0.63
CA ASP A 68 14.84 -1.53 0.58
C ASP A 68 15.21 -1.16 -0.88
N PRO A 69 15.32 0.13 -1.24
CA PRO A 69 15.66 0.55 -2.58
C PRO A 69 17.01 0.01 -3.08
N VAL A 70 17.97 -0.25 -2.17
CA VAL A 70 19.26 -0.84 -2.51
C VAL A 70 19.07 -2.27 -3.01
N ASN A 71 18.25 -3.07 -2.35
CA ASN A 71 17.93 -4.43 -2.79
C ASN A 71 17.15 -4.43 -4.11
N VAL A 72 16.22 -3.46 -4.28
CA VAL A 72 15.52 -3.25 -5.55
C VAL A 72 16.52 -3.00 -6.69
N MET A 73 17.46 -2.07 -6.50
CA MET A 73 18.46 -1.75 -7.52
C MET A 73 19.36 -2.93 -7.87
N LYS A 74 19.71 -3.76 -6.92
CA LYS A 74 20.50 -4.97 -7.15
C LYS A 74 19.72 -5.99 -8.00
N VAL A 75 18.43 -6.20 -7.71
CA VAL A 75 17.56 -7.07 -8.52
C VAL A 75 17.43 -6.53 -9.96
N VAL A 76 17.23 -5.22 -10.12
CA VAL A 76 17.13 -4.57 -11.45
C VAL A 76 18.42 -4.70 -12.25
N ASN A 77 19.58 -4.62 -11.60
CA ASN A 77 20.89 -4.75 -12.24
C ASN A 77 21.33 -6.19 -12.51
N GLY A 78 20.55 -7.19 -12.07
CA GLY A 78 20.88 -8.60 -12.23
C GLY A 78 22.12 -9.02 -11.44
N ASP A 79 22.28 -8.49 -10.23
CA ASP A 79 23.39 -8.85 -9.34
C ASP A 79 23.15 -10.27 -8.79
N ASP A 80 23.82 -11.25 -9.42
CA ASP A 80 23.65 -12.68 -9.16
C ASP A 80 23.95 -13.08 -7.69
N GLY A 81 24.72 -12.28 -6.95
CA GLY A 81 25.01 -12.51 -5.54
C GLY A 81 23.78 -12.40 -4.62
N ILE A 82 22.74 -11.70 -5.07
CA ILE A 82 21.52 -11.49 -4.29
C ILE A 82 20.42 -12.48 -4.64
N LEU A 83 20.39 -12.98 -5.87
CA LEU A 83 19.45 -14.03 -6.25
C LEU A 83 19.68 -15.34 -5.48
N SER A 84 20.86 -15.53 -4.89
CA SER A 84 21.17 -16.69 -4.04
C SER A 84 20.76 -16.50 -2.58
N ASP A 85 20.80 -15.26 -2.04
CA ASP A 85 20.55 -14.96 -0.63
C ASP A 85 19.17 -14.33 -0.39
N PHE A 86 18.50 -13.83 -1.45
CA PHE A 86 17.19 -13.21 -1.39
C PHE A 86 16.17 -14.06 -2.15
N HIS A 87 15.17 -14.55 -1.46
CA HIS A 87 14.04 -15.12 -2.16
C HIS A 87 13.27 -13.99 -2.86
N VAL A 88 13.07 -14.08 -4.17
CA VAL A 88 12.34 -13.08 -4.98
C VAL A 88 10.98 -12.72 -4.38
N LYS A 89 10.33 -13.68 -3.71
CA LYS A 89 9.11 -13.48 -2.92
C LYS A 89 9.29 -12.67 -1.62
N ASP A 90 10.52 -12.40 -1.18
CA ASP A 90 10.76 -11.49 -0.06
C ASP A 90 10.75 -10.02 -0.48
N LEU A 91 10.75 -9.75 -1.78
CA LEU A 91 10.66 -8.41 -2.35
C LEU A 91 9.31 -8.17 -3.05
N PHE A 92 8.87 -9.10 -3.89
CA PHE A 92 7.70 -8.96 -4.74
C PHE A 92 6.42 -9.50 -4.10
N GLY A 93 5.28 -9.06 -4.67
CA GLY A 93 3.95 -9.44 -4.24
C GLY A 93 3.48 -8.69 -3.00
N ALA A 94 2.53 -9.30 -2.30
CA ALA A 94 1.95 -8.76 -1.09
C ALA A 94 2.52 -9.48 0.15
N ARG A 95 2.99 -8.71 1.13
CA ARG A 95 3.63 -9.24 2.35
C ARG A 95 3.13 -8.49 3.58
N GLN A 96 2.73 -9.24 4.60
CA GLN A 96 2.42 -8.64 5.90
C GLN A 96 3.74 -8.23 6.59
N ILE A 97 3.84 -6.96 6.93
CA ILE A 97 5.00 -6.38 7.61
C ILE A 97 4.57 -5.41 8.71
N THR A 98 5.54 -5.05 9.55
CA THR A 98 5.42 -3.89 10.46
C THR A 98 6.39 -2.82 9.96
N LEU A 99 5.88 -1.63 9.63
CA LEU A 99 6.67 -0.49 9.17
C LEU A 99 6.42 0.69 10.14
N ASP A 100 7.48 1.27 10.67
CA ASP A 100 7.39 2.35 11.67
C ASP A 100 6.44 2.05 12.85
N GLY A 101 6.46 0.78 13.33
CA GLY A 101 5.61 0.32 14.42
C GLY A 101 4.16 0.02 14.03
N VAL A 102 3.76 0.24 12.78
CA VAL A 102 2.40 0.02 12.27
C VAL A 102 2.34 -1.27 11.45
N GLN A 103 1.42 -2.16 11.81
CA GLN A 103 1.14 -3.37 11.02
C GLN A 103 0.39 -3.02 9.74
N GLY A 104 0.73 -3.72 8.65
CA GLY A 104 0.09 -3.53 7.36
C GLY A 104 0.62 -4.50 6.32
N VAL A 105 0.32 -4.22 5.06
CA VAL A 105 0.73 -5.02 3.92
C VAL A 105 1.59 -4.18 2.97
N SER A 106 2.80 -4.65 2.69
CA SER A 106 3.67 -4.14 1.63
C SER A 106 3.32 -4.83 0.32
N PHE A 107 3.06 -4.05 -0.71
CA PHE A 107 2.89 -4.51 -2.09
C PHE A 107 4.07 -4.03 -2.91
N CYS A 108 4.69 -4.92 -3.68
CA CYS A 108 5.77 -4.57 -4.59
C CYS A 108 5.66 -5.35 -5.89
N MET A 109 5.81 -4.66 -7.03
CA MET A 109 5.68 -5.26 -8.35
C MET A 109 6.62 -4.60 -9.36
N ASN A 110 7.22 -5.41 -10.23
CA ASN A 110 7.96 -4.92 -11.39
C ASN A 110 7.00 -4.85 -12.59
N MET A 111 6.78 -3.63 -13.13
CA MET A 111 5.85 -3.40 -14.25
C MET A 111 6.47 -2.52 -15.33
N PRO A 112 7.33 -3.11 -16.19
CA PRO A 112 7.95 -2.38 -17.28
C PRO A 112 6.90 -1.76 -18.22
N GLY A 113 7.10 -0.47 -18.52
CA GLY A 113 6.23 0.28 -19.44
C GLY A 113 4.94 0.83 -18.81
N ALA A 114 4.58 0.44 -17.61
CA ALA A 114 3.44 1.03 -16.90
C ALA A 114 3.75 2.49 -16.50
N THR A 115 2.75 3.36 -16.63
CA THR A 115 2.81 4.74 -16.15
C THR A 115 2.23 4.89 -14.74
N ARG A 116 1.32 4.00 -14.37
CA ARG A 116 0.73 3.88 -13.04
C ARG A 116 0.47 2.40 -12.75
N VAL A 117 0.72 1.98 -11.54
CA VAL A 117 0.26 0.71 -10.99
C VAL A 117 -0.54 1.01 -9.74
N SER A 118 -1.64 0.32 -9.53
CA SER A 118 -2.49 0.44 -8.34
C SER A 118 -2.80 -0.93 -7.77
N VAL A 119 -2.93 -1.01 -6.45
CA VAL A 119 -3.51 -2.19 -5.82
C VAL A 119 -5.02 -2.02 -5.73
N VAL A 120 -5.78 -2.98 -6.22
CA VAL A 120 -7.24 -3.01 -6.18
C VAL A 120 -7.71 -4.25 -5.44
N GLY A 121 -8.75 -4.12 -4.62
CA GLY A 121 -9.22 -5.26 -3.83
C GLY A 121 -10.47 -4.95 -3.02
N ASP A 122 -10.89 -5.91 -2.19
CA ASP A 122 -12.07 -5.78 -1.33
C ASP A 122 -11.95 -4.57 -0.38
N PHE A 123 -10.74 -4.22 0.05
CA PHE A 123 -10.46 -3.14 0.99
C PHE A 123 -10.64 -1.73 0.41
N ASN A 124 -10.68 -1.57 -0.91
CA ASN A 124 -10.85 -0.27 -1.57
C ASN A 124 -11.94 -0.26 -2.64
N GLY A 125 -12.84 -1.26 -2.61
CA GLY A 125 -13.94 -1.37 -3.57
C GLY A 125 -13.48 -1.59 -5.01
N TRP A 126 -12.29 -2.14 -5.21
CA TRP A 126 -11.70 -2.42 -6.52
C TRP A 126 -11.45 -1.16 -7.37
N ASP A 127 -11.27 0.00 -6.71
CA ASP A 127 -11.04 1.30 -7.36
C ASP A 127 -9.53 1.62 -7.42
N GLY A 128 -8.93 1.56 -8.61
CA GLY A 128 -7.52 1.84 -8.85
C GLY A 128 -7.08 3.29 -8.58
N ARG A 129 -8.03 4.19 -8.29
CA ARG A 129 -7.72 5.58 -7.91
C ARG A 129 -7.37 5.72 -6.42
N VAL A 130 -7.74 4.73 -5.60
CA VAL A 130 -7.62 4.82 -4.13
C VAL A 130 -6.21 4.49 -3.66
N ASN A 131 -5.59 3.45 -4.21
CA ASN A 131 -4.27 2.99 -3.80
C ASN A 131 -3.28 2.90 -4.97
N PRO A 132 -2.95 4.03 -5.66
CA PRO A 132 -1.86 4.04 -6.62
C PRO A 132 -0.52 3.81 -5.91
N MET A 133 0.30 2.94 -6.48
CA MET A 133 1.61 2.59 -5.94
C MET A 133 2.65 3.65 -6.32
N ARG A 134 3.64 3.87 -5.47
CA ARG A 134 4.79 4.74 -5.76
C ARG A 134 5.76 4.00 -6.67
N ARG A 135 6.26 4.68 -7.69
CA ARG A 135 7.37 4.18 -8.49
C ARG A 135 8.67 4.43 -7.73
N ILE A 136 9.50 3.41 -7.61
CA ILE A 136 10.86 3.56 -7.06
C ILE A 136 11.71 4.22 -8.15
N ASP A 137 12.38 5.32 -7.81
CA ASP A 137 13.12 6.15 -8.74
C ASP A 137 14.10 5.36 -9.61
N TYR A 138 14.13 5.69 -10.90
CA TYR A 138 14.98 5.06 -11.93
C TYR A 138 14.73 3.57 -12.18
N THR A 139 13.59 3.04 -11.76
CA THR A 139 13.21 1.63 -11.98
C THR A 139 11.81 1.51 -12.58
N ASP A 140 11.41 0.29 -12.95
CA ASP A 140 10.03 -0.06 -13.27
C ASP A 140 9.32 -0.78 -12.10
N MET A 141 9.89 -0.60 -10.90
CA MET A 141 9.34 -1.14 -9.67
C MET A 141 8.34 -0.18 -9.04
N PHE A 142 7.23 -0.70 -8.62
CA PHE A 142 6.18 0.02 -7.90
C PHE A 142 5.98 -0.62 -6.53
N GLU A 143 5.82 0.20 -5.50
CA GLU A 143 5.57 -0.28 -4.15
C GLU A 143 4.52 0.58 -3.43
N LEU A 144 3.85 0.00 -2.46
CA LEU A 144 2.95 0.70 -1.54
C LEU A 144 2.82 -0.09 -0.24
N PHE A 145 2.93 0.59 0.88
CA PHE A 145 2.52 0.06 2.18
C PHE A 145 1.10 0.50 2.48
N ILE A 146 0.19 -0.46 2.72
CA ILE A 146 -1.17 -0.18 3.17
C ILE A 146 -1.29 -0.60 4.63
N PRO A 147 -1.44 0.37 5.56
CA PRO A 147 -1.61 0.08 6.99
C PRO A 147 -2.93 -0.63 7.28
N GLY A 148 -2.93 -1.49 8.27
CA GLY A 148 -4.12 -2.20 8.75
C GLY A 148 -4.10 -3.69 8.46
N ASP A 149 -5.13 -4.37 8.96
CA ASP A 149 -5.32 -5.79 8.71
C ASP A 149 -6.11 -6.00 7.42
N LEU A 150 -5.41 -6.46 6.38
CA LEU A 150 -6.02 -6.80 5.08
C LEU A 150 -6.11 -8.33 4.87
N MET A 151 -5.85 -9.13 5.91
CA MET A 151 -5.87 -10.59 5.78
C MET A 151 -7.24 -11.10 5.33
N ASN A 152 -7.21 -12.17 4.55
CA ASN A 152 -8.38 -12.81 3.93
C ASN A 152 -9.16 -11.93 2.93
N THR A 153 -8.57 -10.81 2.47
CA THR A 153 -9.15 -10.02 1.40
C THR A 153 -8.57 -10.42 0.04
N ARG A 154 -9.37 -10.21 -1.01
CA ARG A 154 -8.97 -10.43 -2.39
C ARG A 154 -8.34 -9.17 -2.94
N TYR A 155 -7.35 -9.34 -3.80
CA TYR A 155 -6.68 -8.22 -4.48
C TYR A 155 -6.14 -8.61 -5.86
N LYS A 156 -5.85 -7.58 -6.65
CA LYS A 156 -5.13 -7.62 -7.92
C LYS A 156 -4.27 -6.38 -8.07
N PHE A 157 -3.44 -6.39 -9.10
CA PHE A 157 -2.78 -5.18 -9.59
C PHE A 157 -3.49 -4.65 -10.83
N GLU A 158 -3.67 -3.32 -10.89
CA GLU A 158 -4.13 -2.59 -12.07
C GLU A 158 -2.96 -1.77 -12.62
N ALA A 159 -2.57 -2.03 -13.87
CA ALA A 159 -1.52 -1.28 -14.56
C ALA A 159 -2.11 -0.44 -15.68
N LEU A 160 -1.77 0.85 -15.72
CA LEU A 160 -2.09 1.78 -16.80
C LEU A 160 -0.84 2.03 -17.64
N TYR A 161 -0.93 1.87 -18.94
CA TYR A 161 0.14 2.07 -19.88
C TYR A 161 0.03 3.41 -20.65
N ARG A 162 1.11 3.79 -21.35
CA ARG A 162 1.17 5.07 -22.11
C ARG A 162 0.15 5.18 -23.23
N ASP A 163 -0.27 4.07 -23.80
CA ASP A 163 -1.30 4.01 -24.85
C ASP A 163 -2.73 4.13 -24.32
N GLY A 164 -2.89 4.28 -23.00
CA GLY A 164 -4.17 4.38 -22.31
C GLY A 164 -4.82 3.03 -21.98
N ASN A 165 -4.20 1.92 -22.38
CA ASN A 165 -4.69 0.59 -22.01
C ASN A 165 -4.49 0.34 -20.51
N THR A 166 -5.41 -0.43 -19.93
CA THR A 166 -5.36 -0.84 -18.53
C THR A 166 -5.48 -2.36 -18.45
N ASP A 167 -4.54 -2.99 -17.77
CA ASP A 167 -4.58 -4.41 -17.45
C ASP A 167 -4.83 -4.62 -15.96
N ILE A 168 -5.66 -5.62 -15.63
CA ILE A 168 -5.92 -6.05 -14.26
C ILE A 168 -5.57 -7.53 -14.14
N PHE A 169 -4.64 -7.87 -13.26
CA PHE A 169 -4.11 -9.22 -13.14
C PHE A 169 -3.86 -9.61 -11.68
N ALA A 170 -3.91 -10.92 -11.43
CA ALA A 170 -3.57 -11.48 -10.12
C ALA A 170 -2.06 -11.32 -9.84
N ASP A 171 -1.70 -11.27 -8.58
CA ASP A 171 -0.31 -11.24 -8.14
C ASP A 171 0.37 -12.59 -8.46
N PRO A 172 1.40 -12.63 -9.32
CA PRO A 172 2.08 -13.87 -9.66
C PRO A 172 2.90 -14.46 -8.49
N TYR A 173 3.10 -13.69 -7.42
CA TYR A 173 3.83 -14.10 -6.22
C TYR A 173 2.90 -14.47 -5.06
N ALA A 174 1.58 -14.40 -5.25
CA ALA A 174 0.62 -14.77 -4.22
C ALA A 174 0.70 -16.27 -3.88
N GLU A 175 0.55 -16.59 -2.60
CA GLU A 175 0.51 -17.99 -2.13
C GLU A 175 -0.88 -18.61 -2.29
N VAL A 176 -1.92 -17.78 -2.28
CA VAL A 176 -3.32 -18.21 -2.34
C VAL A 176 -4.08 -17.43 -3.41
N TYR A 177 -4.93 -18.15 -4.14
CA TYR A 177 -5.81 -17.59 -5.18
C TYR A 177 -7.25 -18.02 -4.92
N GLU A 178 -8.19 -17.26 -5.46
CA GLU A 178 -9.59 -17.67 -5.50
C GLU A 178 -9.76 -19.00 -6.23
N VAL A 179 -10.78 -19.76 -5.80
CA VAL A 179 -11.22 -20.95 -6.54
C VAL A 179 -11.96 -20.52 -7.80
N ALA A 180 -11.68 -21.19 -8.93
CA ALA A 180 -12.37 -20.93 -10.19
C ALA A 180 -13.91 -20.93 -10.02
N PRO A 181 -14.66 -19.99 -10.67
CA PRO A 181 -14.23 -19.08 -11.74
C PRO A 181 -13.54 -17.78 -11.25
N GLY A 182 -13.34 -17.61 -9.96
CA GLY A 182 -12.55 -16.51 -9.42
C GLY A 182 -11.10 -16.57 -9.90
N ASN A 183 -10.43 -15.41 -9.93
CA ASN A 183 -9.04 -15.31 -10.40
C ASN A 183 -8.28 -14.18 -9.69
N ALA A 184 -8.71 -13.79 -8.51
CA ALA A 184 -7.97 -12.84 -7.69
C ALA A 184 -6.97 -13.56 -6.76
N SER A 185 -5.92 -12.86 -6.39
CA SER A 185 -5.03 -13.26 -5.30
C SER A 185 -5.72 -13.02 -3.97
N VAL A 186 -5.39 -13.82 -2.96
CA VAL A 186 -5.93 -13.69 -1.61
C VAL A 186 -4.78 -13.44 -0.64
N LEU A 187 -4.92 -12.41 0.19
CA LEU A 187 -4.00 -12.15 1.29
C LEU A 187 -4.22 -13.21 2.37
N ALA A 188 -3.44 -14.27 2.35
CA ALA A 188 -3.50 -15.35 3.32
C ALA A 188 -2.11 -15.81 3.66
N LYS A 189 -1.93 -16.27 4.90
CA LYS A 189 -0.72 -16.97 5.33
C LYS A 189 -1.00 -18.46 5.36
N LEU A 190 -0.25 -19.22 4.57
CA LEU A 190 -0.31 -20.67 4.65
C LEU A 190 0.45 -21.11 5.92
N GLU A 191 -0.28 -21.47 6.96
CA GLU A 191 0.29 -22.17 8.12
C GLU A 191 0.38 -23.66 7.78
N TYR A 192 1.55 -24.11 7.35
CA TYR A 192 1.84 -25.53 7.21
C TYR A 192 2.30 -26.07 8.56
N SER A 193 1.45 -26.80 9.24
CA SER A 193 1.90 -27.66 10.34
C SER A 193 2.17 -29.07 9.78
N TRP A 194 3.43 -29.46 9.70
CA TRP A 194 3.77 -30.86 9.49
C TRP A 194 3.37 -31.62 10.75
N LEU A 195 2.33 -32.41 10.66
CA LEU A 195 2.04 -33.45 11.63
C LEU A 195 2.89 -34.66 11.28
N ASP A 196 4.17 -34.66 11.67
CA ASP A 196 4.96 -35.86 11.71
C ASP A 196 4.46 -36.72 12.89
N SER A 197 3.68 -37.73 12.58
CA SER A 197 3.28 -38.80 13.48
C SER A 197 4.14 -40.04 13.26
#